data_502d9c0b2b3a00fa5192c8b1700c5cbd
#
_entry.id   502d9c0b2b3a00fa5192c8b1700c5cbd
#
_cell.length_a   1.000
_cell.length_b   1.000
_cell.length_c   1.000
_cell.angle_alpha   90.00
_cell.angle_beta   90.00
_cell.angle_gamma   90.00
#
_symmetry.space_group_name_H-M   'P 1'
#
loop_
_entity.id
_entity.type
_entity.pdbx_description
1 polymer ?
#
loop_
_entity_poly.entity_id
_entity_poly.type
_entity_poly.pdbx_seq_one_letter_code
_entity_poly.pdbx_strand_id
1 'polypeptide(L)'
;MNTEINTVVAVLGPGAIGTTVAAALHEVGRTPLLCGRTPRDSLTLQDGNRFITVPGPVQTNPAQITRRVDLIFLAVKSTQIDAAAEWLRALTGPETVICVLQNGVEQLDRLATYSLPGQIVPAVVWFPAQAQSDGSVRLRGEARLSVPDAPASRVVAAALQGTWCSVDLAANFSSLAWRKLMQNAVAGLMALTHRRSGMFGRADIARLTLAYLQECLAVARAEGAELGDEVPQEILDKFRAAPADMSTSILTDREAGRPLEWDIRNGVIARRGRVHSIPTPISDILVPLLAAASDGPG
;
A
#
# COMPACT_ATOMS: atom_id res chain seq x y z
N MET A 1 -3.06 -33.35 -16.89
CA MET A 1 -4.30 -32.93 -16.21
C MET A 1 -3.97 -31.71 -15.38
N ASN A 2 -4.23 -30.50 -15.91
CA ASN A 2 -4.15 -29.27 -15.12
C ASN A 2 -5.36 -29.27 -14.17
N THR A 3 -5.15 -29.63 -12.93
CA THR A 3 -6.11 -29.33 -11.87
C THR A 3 -6.07 -27.80 -11.74
N GLU A 4 -7.03 -27.11 -12.36
CA GLU A 4 -7.31 -25.72 -12.02
C GLU A 4 -7.60 -25.69 -10.51
N ILE A 5 -6.63 -25.27 -9.73
CA ILE A 5 -6.83 -24.99 -8.32
C ILE A 5 -7.76 -23.76 -8.31
N ASN A 6 -9.03 -24.00 -8.05
CA ASN A 6 -10.04 -22.95 -7.99
C ASN A 6 -9.86 -22.17 -6.67
N THR A 7 -8.77 -21.37 -6.63
CA THR A 7 -8.41 -20.54 -5.47
C THR A 7 -9.52 -19.54 -5.20
N VAL A 8 -10.15 -19.65 -4.05
CA VAL A 8 -11.19 -18.70 -3.63
C VAL A 8 -10.53 -17.44 -3.09
N VAL A 9 -10.71 -16.34 -3.81
CA VAL A 9 -10.06 -15.06 -3.50
C VAL A 9 -11.06 -14.06 -2.96
N ALA A 10 -10.68 -13.30 -1.93
CA ALA A 10 -11.41 -12.12 -1.47
C ALA A 10 -10.56 -10.86 -1.62
N VAL A 11 -11.21 -9.75 -1.96
CA VAL A 11 -10.63 -8.40 -1.88
C VAL A 11 -11.32 -7.65 -0.76
N LEU A 12 -10.58 -7.37 0.32
CA LEU A 12 -11.06 -6.62 1.46
C LEU A 12 -10.60 -5.16 1.37
N GLY A 13 -11.56 -4.27 1.14
CA GLY A 13 -11.32 -2.86 0.88
C GLY A 13 -11.25 -2.55 -0.62
N PRO A 14 -12.37 -2.60 -1.37
CA PRO A 14 -12.42 -2.32 -2.80
C PRO A 14 -12.34 -0.80 -3.08
N GLY A 15 -11.29 -0.16 -2.56
CA GLY A 15 -10.83 1.18 -2.93
C GLY A 15 -9.99 1.14 -4.22
N ALA A 16 -9.13 2.14 -4.43
CA ALA A 16 -8.37 2.24 -5.68
C ALA A 16 -7.47 1.00 -5.93
N ILE A 17 -6.72 0.57 -4.93
CA ILE A 17 -5.82 -0.58 -5.05
C ILE A 17 -6.63 -1.90 -5.16
N GLY A 18 -7.62 -2.08 -4.28
CA GLY A 18 -8.45 -3.30 -4.29
C GLY A 18 -9.25 -3.47 -5.58
N THR A 19 -9.81 -2.39 -6.13
CA THR A 19 -10.51 -2.41 -7.43
C THR A 19 -9.56 -2.81 -8.57
N THR A 20 -8.32 -2.33 -8.55
CA THR A 20 -7.32 -2.68 -9.58
C THR A 20 -7.01 -4.19 -9.56
N VAL A 21 -6.76 -4.75 -8.38
CA VAL A 21 -6.52 -6.20 -8.24
C VAL A 21 -7.77 -7.01 -8.59
N ALA A 22 -8.95 -6.57 -8.16
CA ALA A 22 -10.21 -7.24 -8.48
C ALA A 22 -10.48 -7.28 -10.00
N ALA A 23 -10.19 -6.17 -10.71
CA ALA A 23 -10.35 -6.08 -12.15
C ALA A 23 -9.38 -7.03 -12.88
N ALA A 24 -8.11 -7.09 -12.44
CA ALA A 24 -7.12 -8.00 -13.03
C ALA A 24 -7.54 -9.47 -12.88
N LEU A 25 -8.06 -9.86 -11.72
CA LEU A 25 -8.57 -11.21 -11.48
C LEU A 25 -9.83 -11.49 -12.30
N HIS A 26 -10.74 -10.54 -12.36
CA HIS A 26 -12.02 -10.73 -13.07
C HIS A 26 -11.83 -11.00 -14.56
N GLU A 27 -10.93 -10.28 -15.23
CA GLU A 27 -10.68 -10.44 -16.67
C GLU A 27 -10.16 -11.83 -17.08
N VAL A 28 -9.57 -12.55 -16.15
CA VAL A 28 -9.13 -13.94 -16.38
C VAL A 28 -10.11 -14.97 -15.80
N GLY A 29 -11.35 -14.55 -15.51
CA GLY A 29 -12.40 -15.43 -15.01
C GLY A 29 -12.32 -15.78 -13.52
N ARG A 30 -11.43 -15.13 -12.74
CA ARG A 30 -11.25 -15.34 -11.30
C ARG A 30 -11.88 -14.22 -10.49
N THR A 31 -13.16 -13.95 -10.68
CA THR A 31 -13.85 -12.87 -9.97
C THR A 31 -13.79 -13.06 -8.45
N PRO A 32 -13.17 -12.13 -7.70
CA PRO A 32 -13.03 -12.29 -6.25
C PRO A 32 -14.32 -11.94 -5.50
N LEU A 33 -14.44 -12.44 -4.28
CA LEU A 33 -15.42 -11.94 -3.31
C LEU A 33 -15.02 -10.51 -2.91
N LEU A 34 -15.92 -9.56 -3.10
CA LEU A 34 -15.68 -8.16 -2.75
C LEU A 34 -16.24 -7.88 -1.35
N CYS A 35 -15.39 -7.39 -0.44
CA CYS A 35 -15.77 -7.08 0.94
C CYS A 35 -15.39 -5.64 1.29
N GLY A 36 -16.31 -4.90 1.90
CA GLY A 36 -16.08 -3.49 2.23
C GLY A 36 -17.19 -2.84 3.04
N ARG A 37 -17.07 -1.55 3.31
CA ARG A 37 -18.05 -0.80 4.13
C ARG A 37 -19.22 -0.25 3.32
N THR A 38 -18.95 0.06 2.05
CA THR A 38 -19.91 0.74 1.18
C THR A 38 -20.50 -0.25 0.20
N PRO A 39 -21.84 -0.43 0.18
CA PRO A 39 -22.47 -1.31 -0.79
C PRO A 39 -22.28 -0.74 -2.21
N ARG A 40 -21.96 -1.62 -3.15
CA ARG A 40 -21.85 -1.33 -4.59
C ARG A 40 -22.26 -2.55 -5.36
N ASP A 41 -23.03 -2.38 -6.43
CA ASP A 41 -23.46 -3.46 -7.31
C ASP A 41 -22.32 -3.94 -8.22
N SER A 42 -21.35 -3.06 -8.48
CA SER A 42 -20.17 -3.36 -9.27
C SER A 42 -19.03 -2.40 -8.94
N LEU A 43 -17.83 -2.73 -9.40
CA LEU A 43 -16.66 -1.83 -9.39
C LEU A 43 -16.23 -1.56 -10.82
N THR A 44 -15.83 -0.33 -11.13
CA THR A 44 -15.32 0.03 -12.45
C THR A 44 -13.89 0.50 -12.37
N LEU A 45 -13.00 -0.14 -13.14
CA LEU A 45 -11.64 0.30 -13.36
C LEU A 45 -11.51 0.89 -14.76
N GLN A 46 -10.91 2.07 -14.87
CA GLN A 46 -10.47 2.68 -16.12
C GLN A 46 -8.95 2.48 -16.28
N ASP A 47 -8.54 1.81 -17.35
CA ASP A 47 -7.16 1.60 -17.76
C ASP A 47 -6.97 2.18 -19.16
N GLY A 48 -6.41 3.38 -19.25
CA GLY A 48 -6.40 4.16 -20.48
C GLY A 48 -7.83 4.43 -20.98
N ASN A 49 -8.14 3.89 -22.16
CA ASN A 49 -9.48 3.98 -22.79
C ASN A 49 -10.36 2.74 -22.49
N ARG A 50 -9.84 1.75 -21.77
CA ARG A 50 -10.54 0.52 -21.43
C ARG A 50 -11.26 0.67 -20.10
N PHE A 51 -12.48 0.17 -20.01
CA PHE A 51 -13.27 0.09 -18.79
C PHE A 51 -13.53 -1.38 -18.46
N ILE A 52 -13.19 -1.78 -17.24
CA ILE A 52 -13.40 -3.12 -16.71
C ILE A 52 -14.40 -3.02 -15.58
N THR A 53 -15.54 -3.71 -15.72
CA THR A 53 -16.58 -3.76 -14.69
C THR A 53 -16.52 -5.10 -13.98
N VAL A 54 -16.14 -5.08 -12.71
CA VAL A 54 -16.14 -6.24 -11.84
C VAL A 54 -17.52 -6.36 -11.20
N PRO A 55 -18.26 -7.47 -11.40
CA PRO A 55 -19.57 -7.64 -10.81
C PRO A 55 -19.48 -7.76 -9.29
N GLY A 56 -20.45 -7.18 -8.61
CA GLY A 56 -20.65 -7.31 -7.17
C GLY A 56 -21.70 -8.35 -6.80
N PRO A 57 -22.40 -8.16 -5.69
CA PRO A 57 -22.34 -6.97 -4.83
C PRO A 57 -21.10 -6.95 -3.93
N VAL A 58 -20.69 -5.76 -3.48
CA VAL A 58 -19.74 -5.64 -2.37
C VAL A 58 -20.46 -6.05 -1.08
N GLN A 59 -19.96 -7.10 -0.44
CA GLN A 59 -20.47 -7.56 0.85
C GLN A 59 -20.14 -6.53 1.93
N THR A 60 -21.14 -6.15 2.74
CA THR A 60 -20.98 -5.13 3.77
C THR A 60 -21.16 -5.65 5.20
N ASN A 61 -21.54 -6.93 5.35
CA ASN A 61 -21.72 -7.57 6.65
C ASN A 61 -20.85 -8.83 6.78
N PRO A 62 -19.79 -8.81 7.62
CA PRO A 62 -18.92 -9.97 7.81
C PRO A 62 -19.63 -11.20 8.40
N ALA A 63 -20.74 -11.01 9.14
CA ALA A 63 -21.51 -12.12 9.70
C ALA A 63 -22.22 -12.99 8.64
N GLN A 64 -22.34 -12.50 7.41
CA GLN A 64 -22.90 -13.25 6.28
C GLN A 64 -21.89 -14.14 5.56
N ILE A 65 -20.61 -14.07 5.93
CA ILE A 65 -19.57 -14.93 5.37
C ILE A 65 -19.74 -16.35 5.92
N THR A 66 -20.05 -17.29 5.04
CA THR A 66 -20.30 -18.68 5.38
C THR A 66 -19.11 -19.61 5.13
N ARG A 67 -18.07 -19.14 4.42
CA ARG A 67 -16.88 -19.95 4.11
C ARG A 67 -15.60 -19.13 4.23
N ARG A 68 -14.52 -19.80 4.56
CA ARG A 68 -13.16 -19.27 4.51
C ARG A 68 -12.70 -19.16 3.05
N VAL A 69 -11.71 -18.31 2.82
CA VAL A 69 -11.10 -18.13 1.50
C VAL A 69 -9.63 -18.58 1.53
N ASP A 70 -9.08 -18.89 0.37
CA ASP A 70 -7.67 -19.30 0.26
C ASP A 70 -6.73 -18.10 0.25
N LEU A 71 -7.19 -16.97 -0.32
CA LEU A 71 -6.40 -15.76 -0.43
C LEU A 71 -7.24 -14.50 -0.15
N ILE A 72 -6.71 -13.61 0.68
CA ILE A 72 -7.27 -12.28 0.93
C ILE A 72 -6.29 -11.24 0.40
N PHE A 73 -6.71 -10.38 -0.51
CA PHE A 73 -6.02 -9.13 -0.79
C PHE A 73 -6.54 -8.05 0.15
N LEU A 74 -5.74 -7.70 1.16
CA LEU A 74 -6.07 -6.69 2.17
C LEU A 74 -5.67 -5.31 1.64
N ALA A 75 -6.63 -4.56 1.13
CA ALA A 75 -6.46 -3.27 0.47
C ALA A 75 -7.11 -2.09 1.23
N VAL A 76 -7.55 -2.29 2.47
CA VAL A 76 -7.98 -1.19 3.34
C VAL A 76 -6.78 -0.33 3.73
N LYS A 77 -6.99 0.97 3.98
CA LYS A 77 -5.94 1.82 4.54
C LYS A 77 -5.56 1.37 5.95
N SER A 78 -4.31 1.66 6.35
CA SER A 78 -3.83 1.33 7.70
C SER A 78 -4.69 1.93 8.81
N THR A 79 -5.26 3.12 8.59
CA THR A 79 -6.20 3.78 9.50
C THR A 79 -7.57 3.10 9.61
N GLN A 80 -7.81 2.04 8.82
CA GLN A 80 -9.09 1.32 8.76
C GLN A 80 -8.95 -0.15 9.16
N ILE A 81 -7.78 -0.58 9.63
CA ILE A 81 -7.51 -2.00 9.90
C ILE A 81 -8.37 -2.55 11.04
N ASP A 82 -8.60 -1.75 12.10
CA ASP A 82 -9.45 -2.17 13.21
C ASP A 82 -10.89 -2.47 12.77
N ALA A 83 -11.43 -1.61 11.89
CA ALA A 83 -12.76 -1.84 11.30
C ALA A 83 -12.81 -3.05 10.33
N ALA A 84 -11.66 -3.52 9.86
CA ALA A 84 -11.55 -4.71 9.02
C ALA A 84 -11.33 -6.01 9.81
N ALA A 85 -11.11 -5.93 11.12
CA ALA A 85 -10.75 -7.08 11.96
C ALA A 85 -11.83 -8.19 11.94
N GLU A 86 -13.11 -7.83 11.96
CA GLU A 86 -14.21 -8.80 11.90
C GLU A 86 -14.23 -9.52 10.54
N TRP A 87 -13.98 -8.82 9.45
CA TRP A 87 -13.85 -9.41 8.12
C TRP A 87 -12.68 -10.40 8.06
N LEU A 88 -11.52 -10.01 8.61
CA LEU A 88 -10.36 -10.89 8.64
C LEU A 88 -10.68 -12.18 9.41
N ARG A 89 -11.32 -12.09 10.60
CA ARG A 89 -11.73 -13.28 11.36
C ARG A 89 -12.74 -14.13 10.60
N ALA A 90 -13.69 -13.52 9.88
CA ALA A 90 -14.71 -14.23 9.11
C ALA A 90 -14.13 -14.96 7.90
N LEU A 91 -13.16 -14.35 7.19
CA LEU A 91 -12.61 -14.88 5.94
C LEU A 91 -11.43 -15.84 6.16
N THR A 92 -10.66 -15.69 7.26
CA THR A 92 -9.38 -16.38 7.45
C THR A 92 -9.57 -17.76 8.08
N GLY A 93 -8.93 -18.78 7.50
CA GLY A 93 -8.69 -20.11 8.06
C GLY A 93 -7.19 -20.40 8.19
N PRO A 94 -6.78 -21.57 8.70
CA PRO A 94 -5.36 -21.92 8.90
C PRO A 94 -4.51 -21.86 7.62
N GLU A 95 -5.10 -22.19 6.48
CA GLU A 95 -4.42 -22.22 5.17
C GLU A 95 -4.58 -20.91 4.37
N THR A 96 -5.34 -19.93 4.90
CA THR A 96 -5.56 -18.68 4.20
C THR A 96 -4.29 -17.85 4.14
N VAL A 97 -3.96 -17.34 2.97
CA VAL A 97 -2.91 -16.33 2.78
C VAL A 97 -3.54 -14.94 2.79
N ILE A 98 -2.97 -14.01 3.55
CA ILE A 98 -3.38 -12.60 3.61
C ILE A 98 -2.30 -11.76 2.96
N CYS A 99 -2.51 -11.36 1.70
CA CYS A 99 -1.62 -10.45 0.98
C CYS A 99 -1.95 -9.01 1.35
N VAL A 100 -1.03 -8.34 2.05
CA VAL A 100 -1.23 -7.00 2.61
C VAL A 100 -0.74 -5.94 1.64
N LEU A 101 -1.68 -5.22 1.02
CA LEU A 101 -1.39 -4.18 0.01
C LEU A 101 -1.21 -2.78 0.62
N GLN A 102 -1.06 -2.70 1.93
CA GLN A 102 -0.84 -1.44 2.65
C GLN A 102 0.59 -0.94 2.49
N ASN A 103 0.76 0.37 2.50
CA ASN A 103 2.09 0.98 2.61
C ASN A 103 2.77 0.63 3.95
N GLY A 104 4.09 0.85 4.01
CA GLY A 104 4.87 0.66 5.24
C GLY A 104 5.72 -0.60 5.20
N VAL A 105 6.34 -0.91 6.34
CA VAL A 105 7.23 -2.07 6.56
C VAL A 105 6.86 -2.86 7.82
N GLU A 106 5.82 -2.45 8.55
CA GLU A 106 5.37 -3.05 9.81
C GLU A 106 4.08 -3.88 9.65
N GLN A 107 3.75 -4.35 8.45
CA GLN A 107 2.49 -5.06 8.18
C GLN A 107 2.35 -6.32 9.04
N LEU A 108 3.44 -7.08 9.21
CA LEU A 108 3.46 -8.31 10.02
C LEU A 108 3.18 -7.99 11.49
N ASP A 109 3.93 -7.04 12.07
CA ASP A 109 3.80 -6.65 13.48
C ASP A 109 2.38 -6.15 13.79
N ARG A 110 1.82 -5.34 12.89
CA ARG A 110 0.48 -4.77 13.03
C ARG A 110 -0.61 -5.83 12.95
N LEU A 111 -0.52 -6.78 12.04
CA LEU A 111 -1.51 -7.83 11.90
C LEU A 111 -1.36 -8.94 12.95
N ALA A 112 -0.17 -9.13 13.54
CA ALA A 112 0.04 -10.09 14.63
C ALA A 112 -0.88 -9.82 15.83
N THR A 113 -1.24 -8.55 16.08
CA THR A 113 -2.13 -8.16 17.18
C THR A 113 -3.55 -8.73 17.06
N TYR A 114 -3.98 -9.14 15.86
CA TYR A 114 -5.32 -9.71 15.60
C TYR A 114 -5.37 -11.23 15.76
N SER A 115 -4.23 -11.89 16.00
CA SER A 115 -4.12 -13.35 16.21
C SER A 115 -4.84 -14.17 15.13
N LEU A 116 -4.61 -13.81 13.86
CA LEU A 116 -5.22 -14.48 12.71
C LEU A 116 -4.57 -15.85 12.46
N PRO A 117 -5.32 -16.89 12.13
CA PRO A 117 -4.78 -18.24 11.93
C PRO A 117 -4.02 -18.41 10.61
N GLY A 118 -4.19 -17.48 9.65
CA GLY A 118 -3.60 -17.54 8.31
C GLY A 118 -2.17 -17.02 8.23
N GLN A 119 -1.57 -17.14 7.05
CA GLN A 119 -0.23 -16.66 6.75
C GLN A 119 -0.28 -15.24 6.18
N ILE A 120 0.55 -14.35 6.69
CA ILE A 120 0.59 -12.93 6.24
C ILE A 120 1.74 -12.74 5.25
N VAL A 121 1.43 -12.21 4.08
CA VAL A 121 2.39 -11.85 3.03
C VAL A 121 2.36 -10.34 2.81
N PRO A 122 3.38 -9.59 3.23
CA PRO A 122 3.46 -8.17 2.92
C PRO A 122 3.73 -7.97 1.43
N ALA A 123 3.13 -6.93 0.83
CA ALA A 123 3.36 -6.59 -0.56
C ALA A 123 3.72 -5.13 -0.74
N VAL A 124 4.61 -4.86 -1.68
CA VAL A 124 4.85 -3.50 -2.18
C VAL A 124 4.07 -3.30 -3.47
N VAL A 125 3.19 -2.29 -3.45
CA VAL A 125 2.35 -1.91 -4.59
C VAL A 125 3.08 -0.86 -5.44
N TRP A 126 3.26 -1.12 -6.74
CA TRP A 126 4.03 -0.27 -7.66
C TRP A 126 3.17 0.50 -8.67
N PHE A 127 1.87 0.47 -8.52
CA PHE A 127 0.98 1.17 -9.43
C PHE A 127 0.21 2.30 -8.73
N PRO A 128 0.13 3.48 -9.35
CA PRO A 128 -0.77 4.53 -8.92
C PRO A 128 -2.18 4.24 -9.44
N ALA A 129 -3.15 4.17 -8.53
CA ALA A 129 -4.57 4.08 -8.84
C ALA A 129 -5.33 5.15 -8.06
N GLN A 130 -6.29 5.80 -8.69
CA GLN A 130 -7.00 6.94 -8.13
C GLN A 130 -8.52 6.76 -8.28
N ALA A 131 -9.22 6.85 -7.14
CA ALA A 131 -10.67 6.92 -7.15
C ALA A 131 -11.12 8.25 -7.79
N GLN A 132 -12.12 8.17 -8.67
CA GLN A 132 -12.74 9.30 -9.36
C GLN A 132 -14.03 9.71 -8.66
N SER A 133 -14.54 10.90 -8.99
CA SER A 133 -15.79 11.44 -8.42
C SER A 133 -17.04 10.64 -8.80
N ASP A 134 -17.02 9.95 -9.94
CA ASP A 134 -18.08 9.05 -10.40
C ASP A 134 -18.06 7.66 -9.73
N GLY A 135 -17.12 7.44 -8.81
CA GLY A 135 -16.95 6.17 -8.10
C GLY A 135 -16.08 5.15 -8.84
N SER A 136 -15.68 5.42 -10.08
CA SER A 136 -14.71 4.59 -10.80
C SER A 136 -13.30 4.73 -10.24
N VAL A 137 -12.40 3.83 -10.65
CA VAL A 137 -10.96 3.90 -10.34
C VAL A 137 -10.20 4.05 -11.64
N ARG A 138 -9.27 5.01 -11.69
CA ARG A 138 -8.34 5.16 -12.81
C ARG A 138 -6.99 4.59 -12.44
N LEU A 139 -6.53 3.60 -13.21
CA LEU A 139 -5.17 3.08 -13.16
C LEU A 139 -4.25 3.99 -14.00
N ARG A 140 -3.06 4.25 -13.49
CA ARG A 140 -2.02 5.03 -14.19
C ARG A 140 -0.75 4.21 -14.27
N GLY A 141 -0.51 3.58 -15.40
CA GLY A 141 0.66 2.75 -15.67
C GLY A 141 0.44 1.27 -15.35
N GLU A 142 1.51 0.49 -15.45
CA GLU A 142 1.49 -0.95 -15.25
C GLU A 142 1.26 -1.33 -13.79
N ALA A 143 0.39 -2.32 -13.56
CA ALA A 143 0.16 -2.85 -12.21
C ALA A 143 1.18 -3.93 -11.89
N ARG A 144 1.91 -3.73 -10.79
CA ARG A 144 2.91 -4.68 -10.30
C ARG A 144 2.90 -4.73 -8.78
N LEU A 145 3.01 -5.93 -8.25
CA LEU A 145 3.24 -6.22 -6.83
C LEU A 145 4.61 -6.84 -6.66
N SER A 146 5.32 -6.52 -5.59
CA SER A 146 6.47 -7.31 -5.16
C SER A 146 6.16 -7.88 -3.78
N VAL A 147 6.45 -9.17 -3.60
CA VAL A 147 6.24 -9.92 -2.35
C VAL A 147 7.53 -10.67 -1.99
N PRO A 148 7.77 -11.08 -0.73
CA PRO A 148 8.92 -11.88 -0.38
C PRO A 148 8.98 -13.18 -1.19
N ASP A 149 10.16 -13.68 -1.53
CA ASP A 149 10.30 -15.03 -2.10
C ASP A 149 10.14 -16.07 -0.99
N ALA A 150 8.89 -16.47 -0.76
CA ALA A 150 8.48 -17.39 0.29
C ALA A 150 7.34 -18.31 -0.20
N PRO A 151 7.14 -19.48 0.42
CA PRO A 151 6.08 -20.41 -0.01
C PRO A 151 4.69 -19.79 -0.08
N ALA A 152 4.27 -19.01 0.93
CA ALA A 152 2.98 -18.34 0.95
C ALA A 152 2.82 -17.30 -0.18
N SER A 153 3.89 -16.64 -0.59
CA SER A 153 3.87 -15.66 -1.69
C SER A 153 3.56 -16.29 -3.05
N ARG A 154 3.85 -17.58 -3.21
CA ARG A 154 3.53 -18.32 -4.44
C ARG A 154 2.04 -18.47 -4.66
N VAL A 155 1.24 -18.47 -3.58
CA VAL A 155 -0.24 -18.44 -3.66
C VAL A 155 -0.69 -17.12 -4.31
N VAL A 156 -0.09 -15.99 -3.90
CA VAL A 156 -0.36 -14.67 -4.49
C VAL A 156 0.03 -14.64 -5.98
N ALA A 157 1.23 -15.13 -6.30
CA ALA A 157 1.72 -15.18 -7.67
C ALA A 157 0.83 -16.07 -8.56
N ALA A 158 0.43 -17.24 -8.09
CA ALA A 158 -0.46 -18.15 -8.80
C ALA A 158 -1.85 -17.53 -9.03
N ALA A 159 -2.41 -16.85 -8.03
CA ALA A 159 -3.70 -16.19 -8.15
C ALA A 159 -3.70 -15.08 -9.21
N LEU A 160 -2.60 -14.37 -9.40
CA LEU A 160 -2.44 -13.29 -10.38
C LEU A 160 -1.80 -13.75 -11.71
N GLN A 161 -1.44 -15.03 -11.84
CA GLN A 161 -0.85 -15.57 -13.06
C GLN A 161 -1.81 -15.43 -14.25
N GLY A 162 -1.28 -14.94 -15.37
CA GLY A 162 -2.05 -14.68 -16.59
C GLY A 162 -2.85 -13.39 -16.58
N THR A 163 -2.83 -12.62 -15.47
CA THR A 163 -3.39 -11.28 -15.43
C THR A 163 -2.37 -10.24 -15.87
N TRP A 164 -2.81 -9.01 -16.11
CA TRP A 164 -1.93 -7.87 -16.37
C TRP A 164 -1.35 -7.23 -15.10
N CYS A 165 -1.71 -7.72 -13.92
CA CYS A 165 -1.09 -7.34 -12.65
C CYS A 165 0.03 -8.33 -12.33
N SER A 166 1.28 -7.96 -12.62
CA SER A 166 2.44 -8.83 -12.41
C SER A 166 2.82 -8.95 -10.94
N VAL A 167 3.42 -10.09 -10.57
CA VAL A 167 3.93 -10.35 -9.22
C VAL A 167 5.40 -10.73 -9.30
N ASP A 168 6.26 -9.97 -8.62
CA ASP A 168 7.67 -10.27 -8.45
C ASP A 168 7.91 -10.92 -7.09
N LEU A 169 8.57 -12.08 -7.09
CA LEU A 169 9.10 -12.70 -5.88
C LEU A 169 10.47 -12.10 -5.58
N ALA A 170 10.56 -11.27 -4.55
CA ALA A 170 11.77 -10.51 -4.22
C ALA A 170 12.62 -11.25 -3.19
N ALA A 171 13.83 -11.68 -3.57
CA ALA A 171 14.79 -12.31 -2.67
C ALA A 171 15.21 -11.36 -1.52
N ASN A 172 15.39 -10.07 -1.82
CA ASN A 172 15.67 -9.03 -0.82
C ASN A 172 14.47 -8.08 -0.69
N PHE A 173 13.35 -8.62 -0.21
CA PHE A 173 12.11 -7.85 -0.04
C PHE A 173 12.26 -6.70 0.95
N SER A 174 13.05 -6.88 2.03
CA SER A 174 13.26 -5.83 3.04
C SER A 174 13.84 -4.57 2.41
N SER A 175 14.92 -4.69 1.64
CA SER A 175 15.55 -3.54 0.96
C SER A 175 14.59 -2.85 0.00
N LEU A 176 13.80 -3.62 -0.74
CA LEU A 176 12.81 -3.08 -1.67
C LEU A 176 11.68 -2.33 -0.94
N ALA A 177 11.19 -2.89 0.17
CA ALA A 177 10.14 -2.29 0.98
C ALA A 177 10.62 -0.99 1.65
N TRP A 178 11.82 -0.99 2.22
CA TRP A 178 12.44 0.19 2.82
C TRP A 178 12.71 1.29 1.78
N ARG A 179 13.22 0.95 0.60
CA ARG A 179 13.39 1.92 -0.49
C ARG A 179 12.06 2.56 -0.89
N LYS A 180 10.97 1.77 -0.95
CA LYS A 180 9.62 2.30 -1.20
C LYS A 180 9.13 3.18 -0.06
N LEU A 181 9.39 2.79 1.19
CA LEU A 181 9.05 3.58 2.37
C LEU A 181 9.75 4.94 2.35
N MET A 182 11.03 5.00 2.01
CA MET A 182 11.77 6.26 1.88
C MET A 182 11.12 7.21 0.86
N GLN A 183 10.64 6.71 -0.29
CA GLN A 183 9.87 7.51 -1.24
C GLN A 183 8.55 8.00 -0.63
N ASN A 184 7.86 7.16 0.13
CA ASN A 184 6.61 7.52 0.81
C ASN A 184 6.86 8.55 1.92
N ALA A 185 7.98 8.47 2.63
CA ALA A 185 8.37 9.43 3.66
C ALA A 185 8.57 10.85 3.08
N VAL A 186 9.28 10.95 1.95
CA VAL A 186 9.46 12.22 1.21
C VAL A 186 8.11 12.80 0.76
N ALA A 187 7.17 11.96 0.34
CA ALA A 187 5.83 12.41 -0.03
C ALA A 187 5.08 13.10 1.13
N GLY A 188 5.45 12.83 2.38
CA GLY A 188 4.94 13.53 3.57
C GLY A 188 5.24 15.05 3.54
N LEU A 189 6.39 15.45 2.98
CA LEU A 189 6.72 16.88 2.80
C LEU A 189 5.72 17.59 1.86
N MET A 190 5.25 16.89 0.83
CA MET A 190 4.22 17.42 -0.07
C MET A 190 2.89 17.61 0.67
N ALA A 191 2.51 16.65 1.52
CA ALA A 191 1.28 16.76 2.31
C ALA A 191 1.33 17.91 3.33
N LEU A 192 2.48 18.16 3.97
CA LEU A 192 2.67 19.28 4.90
C LEU A 192 2.60 20.63 4.21
N THR A 193 3.21 20.73 3.04
CA THR A 193 3.34 22.01 2.33
C THR A 193 2.18 22.29 1.35
N HIS A 194 1.29 21.34 1.11
CA HIS A 194 0.29 21.37 0.03
C HIS A 194 0.91 21.62 -1.35
N ARG A 195 2.18 21.22 -1.55
CA ARG A 195 2.92 21.47 -2.79
C ARG A 195 3.10 20.15 -3.55
N ARG A 196 3.07 20.27 -4.87
CA ARG A 196 3.32 19.17 -5.80
C ARG A 196 4.81 18.98 -6.04
N SER A 197 5.18 17.98 -6.85
CA SER A 197 6.57 17.55 -7.06
C SER A 197 7.54 18.67 -7.46
N GLY A 198 7.08 19.70 -8.15
CA GLY A 198 7.90 20.86 -8.52
C GLY A 198 8.61 21.56 -7.35
N MET A 199 8.14 21.36 -6.11
CA MET A 199 8.82 21.92 -4.92
C MET A 199 10.24 21.40 -4.73
N PHE A 200 10.53 20.19 -5.17
CA PHE A 200 11.85 19.55 -5.03
C PHE A 200 12.92 20.18 -5.93
N GLY A 201 12.55 21.04 -6.87
CA GLY A 201 13.46 21.90 -7.62
C GLY A 201 14.09 23.03 -6.79
N ARG A 202 13.51 23.40 -5.64
CA ARG A 202 14.07 24.41 -4.73
C ARG A 202 15.30 23.85 -4.00
N ALA A 203 16.37 24.63 -3.94
CA ALA A 203 17.63 24.18 -3.33
C ALA A 203 17.51 23.89 -1.82
N ASP A 204 16.71 24.68 -1.08
CA ASP A 204 16.47 24.49 0.35
C ASP A 204 15.66 23.22 0.63
N ILE A 205 14.60 22.96 -0.15
CA ILE A 205 13.79 21.75 -0.04
C ILE A 205 14.60 20.51 -0.43
N ALA A 206 15.43 20.61 -1.46
CA ALA A 206 16.28 19.50 -1.87
C ALA A 206 17.30 19.12 -0.78
N ARG A 207 17.94 20.11 -0.13
CA ARG A 207 18.85 19.85 1.00
C ARG A 207 18.12 19.19 2.18
N LEU A 208 16.94 19.70 2.55
CA LEU A 208 16.11 19.09 3.60
C LEU A 208 15.75 17.65 3.24
N THR A 209 15.31 17.41 1.99
CA THR A 209 14.93 16.08 1.51
C THR A 209 16.08 15.10 1.58
N LEU A 210 17.30 15.50 1.15
CA LEU A 210 18.49 14.64 1.24
C LEU A 210 18.85 14.33 2.70
N ALA A 211 18.84 15.32 3.58
CA ALA A 211 19.11 15.09 5.00
C ALA A 211 18.07 14.13 5.63
N TYR A 212 16.80 14.29 5.29
CA TYR A 212 15.74 13.38 5.74
C TYR A 212 15.92 11.97 5.18
N LEU A 213 16.26 11.83 3.91
CA LEU A 213 16.50 10.53 3.29
C LEU A 213 17.73 9.82 3.87
N GLN A 214 18.76 10.57 4.27
CA GLN A 214 19.93 10.00 4.98
C GLN A 214 19.54 9.45 6.36
N GLU A 215 18.70 10.18 7.09
CA GLU A 215 18.13 9.69 8.35
C GLU A 215 17.32 8.39 8.12
N CYS A 216 16.42 8.37 7.11
CA CYS A 216 15.66 7.19 6.74
C CYS A 216 16.56 6.01 6.34
N LEU A 217 17.65 6.27 5.59
CA LEU A 217 18.61 5.24 5.15
C LEU A 217 19.31 4.60 6.35
N ALA A 218 19.73 5.41 7.33
CA ALA A 218 20.38 4.89 8.54
C ALA A 218 19.45 3.92 9.29
N VAL A 219 18.18 4.28 9.45
CA VAL A 219 17.17 3.42 10.09
C VAL A 219 16.90 2.17 9.25
N ALA A 220 16.76 2.31 7.93
CA ALA A 220 16.52 1.19 7.03
C ALA A 220 17.64 0.13 7.10
N ARG A 221 18.89 0.58 7.14
CA ARG A 221 20.06 -0.31 7.28
C ARG A 221 20.09 -1.03 8.63
N ALA A 222 19.72 -0.36 9.69
CA ALA A 222 19.62 -1.00 11.01
C ALA A 222 18.50 -2.05 11.07
N GLU A 223 17.45 -1.90 10.27
CA GLU A 223 16.38 -2.88 10.05
C GLU A 223 16.77 -3.98 9.03
N GLY A 224 18.05 -4.03 8.61
CA GLY A 224 18.58 -5.07 7.72
C GLY A 224 18.40 -4.81 6.23
N ALA A 225 18.01 -3.60 5.83
CA ALA A 225 17.94 -3.26 4.41
C ALA A 225 19.34 -3.04 3.82
N GLU A 226 19.64 -3.70 2.71
CA GLU A 226 20.87 -3.55 1.94
C GLU A 226 20.68 -2.44 0.89
N LEU A 227 20.84 -1.19 1.32
CA LEU A 227 20.69 0.01 0.48
C LEU A 227 22.01 0.79 0.46
N GLY A 228 22.44 1.22 -0.73
CA GLY A 228 23.67 2.00 -0.93
C GLY A 228 23.50 3.48 -0.57
N ASP A 229 24.62 4.21 -0.52
CA ASP A 229 24.64 5.64 -0.19
C ASP A 229 24.04 6.53 -1.30
N GLU A 230 23.90 5.99 -2.52
CA GLU A 230 23.28 6.64 -3.68
C GLU A 230 21.77 6.77 -3.57
N VAL A 231 21.11 5.91 -2.81
CA VAL A 231 19.64 5.79 -2.74
C VAL A 231 18.93 7.10 -2.37
N PRO A 232 19.40 7.90 -1.40
CA PRO A 232 18.85 9.22 -1.12
C PRO A 232 18.82 10.15 -2.33
N GLN A 233 19.94 10.22 -3.07
CA GLN A 233 20.06 11.07 -4.25
C GLN A 233 19.13 10.58 -5.38
N GLU A 234 19.11 9.28 -5.65
CA GLU A 234 18.23 8.68 -6.66
C GLU A 234 16.74 8.95 -6.38
N ILE A 235 16.33 8.89 -5.12
CA ILE A 235 14.94 9.21 -4.74
C ILE A 235 14.64 10.68 -4.97
N LEU A 236 15.53 11.60 -4.57
CA LEU A 236 15.36 13.04 -4.82
C LEU A 236 15.28 13.32 -6.32
N ASP A 237 16.19 12.74 -7.10
CA ASP A 237 16.23 12.95 -8.55
C ASP A 237 14.97 12.41 -9.25
N LYS A 238 14.43 11.30 -8.78
CA LYS A 238 13.12 10.79 -9.24
C LYS A 238 12.00 11.80 -9.02
N PHE A 239 11.94 12.45 -7.85
CA PHE A 239 10.93 13.47 -7.57
C PHE A 239 11.15 14.75 -8.40
N ARG A 240 12.40 15.13 -8.67
CA ARG A 240 12.75 16.27 -9.52
C ARG A 240 12.42 16.03 -10.99
N ALA A 241 12.64 14.80 -11.48
CA ALA A 241 12.35 14.42 -12.86
C ALA A 241 10.86 14.22 -13.13
N ALA A 242 10.04 14.08 -12.08
CA ALA A 242 8.60 13.93 -12.22
C ALA A 242 7.95 15.24 -12.72
N PRO A 243 6.78 15.18 -13.40
CA PRO A 243 6.02 16.37 -13.74
C PRO A 243 5.81 17.28 -12.52
N ALA A 244 6.02 18.58 -12.68
CA ALA A 244 5.98 19.53 -11.57
C ALA A 244 4.63 19.55 -10.82
N ASP A 245 3.56 19.17 -11.50
CA ASP A 245 2.19 19.06 -10.97
C ASP A 245 1.85 17.65 -10.46
N MET A 246 2.80 16.72 -10.44
CA MET A 246 2.58 15.38 -9.91
C MET A 246 2.17 15.43 -8.44
N SER A 247 1.07 14.78 -8.12
CA SER A 247 0.59 14.54 -6.75
C SER A 247 1.01 13.16 -6.24
N THR A 248 0.83 12.95 -4.95
CA THR A 248 1.03 11.66 -4.28
C THR A 248 -0.24 11.27 -3.53
N SER A 249 -0.39 9.98 -3.18
CA SER A 249 -1.59 9.50 -2.47
C SER A 249 -1.83 10.23 -1.14
N ILE A 250 -0.77 10.52 -0.38
CA ILE A 250 -0.91 11.24 0.90
C ILE A 250 -1.29 12.72 0.70
N LEU A 251 -0.78 13.37 -0.34
CA LEU A 251 -1.20 14.73 -0.69
C LEU A 251 -2.67 14.75 -1.16
N THR A 252 -3.07 13.79 -1.99
CA THR A 252 -4.47 13.64 -2.42
C THR A 252 -5.41 13.41 -1.24
N ASP A 253 -4.99 12.64 -0.23
CA ASP A 253 -5.77 12.46 1.00
C ASP A 253 -5.86 13.76 1.80
N ARG A 254 -4.77 14.52 1.90
CA ARG A 254 -4.75 15.83 2.55
C ARG A 254 -5.66 16.84 1.86
N GLU A 255 -5.59 16.94 0.54
CA GLU A 255 -6.43 17.82 -0.27
C GLU A 255 -7.93 17.47 -0.14
N ALA A 256 -8.24 16.21 0.13
CA ALA A 256 -9.61 15.71 0.30
C ALA A 256 -10.07 15.68 1.78
N GLY A 257 -9.30 16.22 2.72
CA GLY A 257 -9.64 16.22 4.16
C GLY A 257 -9.76 14.81 4.76
N ARG A 258 -9.06 13.81 4.20
CA ARG A 258 -9.07 12.43 4.70
C ARG A 258 -7.91 12.20 5.67
N PRO A 259 -8.08 11.29 6.66
CA PRO A 259 -6.98 10.88 7.54
C PRO A 259 -5.76 10.41 6.75
N LEU A 260 -4.58 10.88 7.16
CA LEU A 260 -3.30 10.59 6.50
C LEU A 260 -2.67 9.32 7.08
N GLU A 261 -2.03 8.54 6.22
CA GLU A 261 -1.23 7.37 6.63
C GLU A 261 0.19 7.78 7.08
N TRP A 262 0.32 8.89 7.81
CA TRP A 262 1.59 9.43 8.25
C TRP A 262 2.36 8.48 9.18
N ASP A 263 1.66 7.74 10.03
CA ASP A 263 2.27 6.86 11.02
C ASP A 263 3.08 5.72 10.37
N ILE A 264 2.50 5.03 9.37
CA ILE A 264 3.18 3.93 8.66
C ILE A 264 4.21 4.40 7.64
N ARG A 265 4.25 5.69 7.30
CA ARG A 265 5.16 6.27 6.29
C ARG A 265 6.30 7.05 6.92
N ASN A 266 6.00 7.87 7.92
CA ASN A 266 6.92 8.80 8.57
C ASN A 266 7.14 8.42 10.04
N GLY A 267 6.07 8.08 10.77
CA GLY A 267 6.12 7.68 12.18
C GLY A 267 6.99 6.46 12.43
N VAL A 268 6.99 5.51 11.49
CA VAL A 268 7.83 4.30 11.56
C VAL A 268 9.32 4.63 11.61
N ILE A 269 9.79 5.68 10.93
CA ILE A 269 11.21 6.08 10.93
C ILE A 269 11.64 6.47 12.35
N ALA A 270 10.89 7.37 13.00
CA ALA A 270 11.16 7.78 14.38
C ALA A 270 11.04 6.61 15.36
N ARG A 271 10.07 5.74 15.17
CA ARG A 271 9.83 4.58 16.03
C ARG A 271 10.97 3.56 15.94
N ARG A 272 11.37 3.16 14.74
CA ARG A 272 12.49 2.22 14.53
C ARG A 272 13.84 2.86 14.85
N GLY A 273 14.01 4.17 14.59
CA GLY A 273 15.19 4.91 15.02
C GLY A 273 15.41 4.79 16.53
N ARG A 274 14.35 4.97 17.34
CA ARG A 274 14.44 4.78 18.80
C ARG A 274 14.81 3.37 19.20
N VAL A 275 14.26 2.34 18.53
CA VAL A 275 14.61 0.92 18.80
C VAL A 275 16.10 0.67 18.59
N HIS A 276 16.69 1.26 17.55
CA HIS A 276 18.11 1.07 17.20
C HIS A 276 19.02 2.16 17.77
N SER A 277 18.53 3.07 18.62
CA SER A 277 19.29 4.19 19.16
C SER A 277 19.91 5.09 18.06
N ILE A 278 19.22 5.23 16.95
CA ILE A 278 19.60 6.11 15.83
C ILE A 278 18.86 7.43 15.98
N PRO A 279 19.55 8.58 16.03
CA PRO A 279 18.91 9.88 16.07
C PRO A 279 18.10 10.15 14.80
N THR A 280 16.86 10.61 14.98
CA THR A 280 15.94 10.94 13.87
C THR A 280 15.36 12.36 14.02
N PRO A 281 16.23 13.40 14.07
CA PRO A 281 15.81 14.76 14.41
C PRO A 281 14.81 15.36 13.41
N ILE A 282 14.89 14.98 12.13
CA ILE A 282 13.96 15.48 11.11
C ILE A 282 12.61 14.79 11.26
N SER A 283 12.57 13.47 11.48
CA SER A 283 11.34 12.74 11.78
C SER A 283 10.65 13.25 13.03
N ASP A 284 11.41 13.59 14.09
CA ASP A 284 10.87 14.11 15.35
C ASP A 284 10.14 15.44 15.17
N ILE A 285 10.50 16.22 14.13
CA ILE A 285 9.80 17.44 13.71
C ILE A 285 8.62 17.12 12.78
N LEU A 286 8.85 16.29 11.75
CA LEU A 286 7.86 16.06 10.71
C LEU A 286 6.66 15.24 11.19
N VAL A 287 6.88 14.26 12.06
CA VAL A 287 5.83 13.34 12.52
C VAL A 287 4.70 14.05 13.26
N PRO A 288 4.96 14.89 14.28
CA PRO A 288 3.88 15.62 14.96
C PRO A 288 3.17 16.62 14.03
N LEU A 289 3.88 17.23 13.08
CA LEU A 289 3.26 18.13 12.10
C LEU A 289 2.34 17.37 11.13
N LEU A 290 2.73 16.16 10.69
CA LEU A 290 1.89 15.30 9.86
C LEU A 290 0.68 14.76 10.63
N ALA A 291 0.84 14.44 11.91
CA ALA A 291 -0.27 14.05 12.78
C ALA A 291 -1.29 15.18 12.88
N ALA A 292 -0.85 16.38 13.26
CA ALA A 292 -1.71 17.57 13.34
C ALA A 292 -2.38 17.88 11.99
N ALA A 293 -1.62 17.75 10.87
CA ALA A 293 -2.19 17.92 9.54
C ALA A 293 -3.27 16.88 9.21
N SER A 294 -3.18 15.67 9.78
CA SER A 294 -4.17 14.60 9.62
C SER A 294 -5.46 14.87 10.39
N ASP A 295 -5.37 15.56 11.52
CA ASP A 295 -6.53 15.86 12.37
C ASP A 295 -7.45 16.92 11.73
N GLY A 296 -6.95 17.65 10.74
CA GLY A 296 -7.72 18.67 10.03
C GLY A 296 -7.50 20.08 10.60
N PRO A 297 -8.33 21.03 10.22
CA PRO A 297 -8.13 22.44 10.56
C PRO A 297 -8.51 22.83 12.01
N GLY A 298 -8.89 21.90 12.85
CA GLY A 298 -9.28 22.15 14.25
C GLY A 298 -10.74 22.52 14.44
#